data_f7c09214f6baeb355760af54988a3e8a
#
_entry.id   f7c09214f6baeb355760af54988a3e8a
#
_cell.length_a   1.000
_cell.length_b   1.000
_cell.length_c   1.000
_cell.angle_alpha   90.00
_cell.angle_beta   90.00
_cell.angle_gamma   90.00
#
_symmetry.space_group_name_H-M   'P 1'
#
loop_
_entity.id
_entity.type
_entity.pdbx_description
1 polymer ?
#
loop_
_entity_poly.entity_id
_entity_poly.type
_entity_poly.pdbx_seq_one_letter_code
_entity_poly.pdbx_strand_id
1 'polypeptide(L)'
;MSKCRQCKIEVLDEAQRCPLCGTVLEPTVEVENMYPDIRVRSRKFVFISRLYLFLAVVTEILLVNICLLSEVQSLVYIIGGLVLLFGYIVIRYAILGTSGYIAKTVVLTIIAVIMLVAVDFSVGYNGWSVNYVFPSGILLIDAGIVVCMLINRKNWQSYLMVQIFMVLCSAVAIILCLVQIITDSMISVIALNASVILLLGTLIIGGRRARVELKRRFHI
;
A
#
# COMPACT_ATOMS: atom_id res chain seq x y z
N MET A 1 32.12 7.87 -23.74
CA MET A 1 32.98 8.03 -22.54
C MET A 1 33.87 9.22 -22.77
N SER A 2 33.85 10.18 -21.87
CA SER A 2 34.72 11.36 -21.95
C SER A 2 35.74 11.32 -20.81
N LYS A 3 37.03 11.60 -21.14
CA LYS A 3 38.11 11.60 -20.15
C LYS A 3 38.48 13.02 -19.78
N CYS A 4 38.40 13.35 -18.51
CA CYS A 4 38.81 14.67 -18.02
C CYS A 4 40.35 14.78 -18.03
N ARG A 5 40.89 15.74 -18.79
CA ARG A 5 42.33 15.97 -18.86
C ARG A 5 42.94 16.44 -17.53
N GLN A 6 42.15 17.15 -16.70
CA GLN A 6 42.63 17.73 -15.47
C GLN A 6 42.55 16.76 -14.29
N CYS A 7 41.44 16.02 -14.15
CA CYS A 7 41.23 15.06 -13.04
C CYS A 7 41.63 13.63 -13.40
N LYS A 8 41.90 13.33 -14.68
CA LYS A 8 42.24 12.00 -15.21
C LYS A 8 41.19 10.92 -14.94
N ILE A 9 39.94 11.31 -14.69
CA ILE A 9 38.82 10.40 -14.48
C ILE A 9 38.10 10.18 -15.81
N GLU A 10 37.48 9.00 -15.95
CA GLU A 10 36.59 8.67 -17.03
C GLU A 10 35.15 8.93 -16.59
N VAL A 11 34.44 9.80 -17.33
CA VAL A 11 33.05 10.13 -17.09
C VAL A 11 32.22 9.30 -18.03
N LEU A 12 31.39 8.43 -17.48
CA LEU A 12 30.55 7.48 -18.22
C LEU A 12 29.29 8.13 -18.82
N ASP A 13 28.87 9.28 -18.26
CA ASP A 13 27.69 10.01 -18.69
C ASP A 13 28.00 11.01 -19.81
N GLU A 14 26.97 11.44 -20.56
CA GLU A 14 27.03 12.51 -21.56
C GLU A 14 27.16 13.91 -20.93
N ALA A 15 27.91 14.01 -19.85
CA ALA A 15 28.13 15.27 -19.18
C ALA A 15 29.04 16.17 -20.02
N GLN A 16 28.60 17.39 -20.30
CA GLN A 16 29.39 18.40 -21.00
C GLN A 16 30.53 18.96 -20.15
N ARG A 17 30.46 18.79 -18.83
CA ARG A 17 31.45 19.27 -17.87
C ARG A 17 31.82 18.19 -16.85
N CYS A 18 33.06 18.15 -16.46
CA CYS A 18 33.55 17.25 -15.42
C CYS A 18 32.85 17.54 -14.08
N PRO A 19 32.25 16.55 -13.40
CA PRO A 19 31.55 16.75 -12.14
C PRO A 19 32.50 17.13 -10.97
N LEU A 20 33.80 16.90 -11.11
CA LEU A 20 34.78 17.22 -10.07
C LEU A 20 35.44 18.61 -10.24
N CYS A 21 35.82 18.98 -11.45
CA CYS A 21 36.56 20.22 -11.70
C CYS A 21 35.82 21.24 -12.57
N GLY A 22 34.67 20.91 -13.10
CA GLY A 22 33.88 21.79 -13.97
C GLY A 22 34.45 22.01 -15.37
N THR A 23 35.59 21.41 -15.73
CA THR A 23 36.24 21.54 -17.06
C THR A 23 35.33 20.92 -18.13
N VAL A 24 35.26 21.57 -19.30
CA VAL A 24 34.50 21.05 -20.44
C VAL A 24 35.14 19.74 -20.93
N LEU A 25 34.33 18.71 -21.12
CA LEU A 25 34.72 17.41 -21.57
C LEU A 25 34.54 17.32 -23.09
N GLU A 26 35.56 16.84 -23.81
CA GLU A 26 35.45 16.54 -25.23
C GLU A 26 34.81 15.14 -25.38
N PRO A 27 33.69 14.98 -26.10
CA PRO A 27 33.07 13.68 -26.32
C PRO A 27 34.00 12.86 -27.23
N THR A 28 34.50 11.75 -26.70
CA THR A 28 35.42 10.89 -27.43
C THR A 28 34.75 9.72 -28.17
N VAL A 29 33.55 9.33 -27.73
CA VAL A 29 32.75 8.24 -28.37
C VAL A 29 31.29 8.42 -27.97
N GLU A 30 30.33 8.14 -28.83
CA GLU A 30 28.92 8.00 -28.50
C GLU A 30 28.78 6.94 -27.41
N VAL A 31 28.32 7.36 -26.23
CA VAL A 31 28.12 6.46 -25.10
C VAL A 31 26.70 5.88 -25.23
N GLU A 32 26.64 4.58 -25.51
CA GLU A 32 25.39 3.85 -25.39
C GLU A 32 24.87 3.97 -23.95
N ASN A 33 23.68 4.50 -23.81
CA ASN A 33 23.10 4.85 -22.50
C ASN A 33 22.87 3.57 -21.72
N MET A 34 23.81 3.18 -20.84
CA MET A 34 23.77 1.94 -20.06
C MET A 34 22.71 1.96 -18.95
N TYR A 35 22.08 3.11 -18.69
CA TYR A 35 21.00 3.18 -17.72
C TYR A 35 19.67 2.69 -18.31
N PRO A 36 18.98 1.74 -17.67
CA PRO A 36 17.68 1.28 -18.15
C PRO A 36 16.71 2.46 -18.22
N ASP A 37 16.08 2.68 -19.37
CA ASP A 37 15.12 3.78 -19.55
C ASP A 37 13.84 3.53 -18.74
N ILE A 38 13.87 3.97 -17.48
CA ILE A 38 12.76 3.87 -16.52
C ILE A 38 11.54 4.66 -17.03
N ARG A 39 11.74 5.68 -17.88
CA ARG A 39 10.67 6.55 -18.39
C ARG A 39 9.69 5.80 -19.29
N VAL A 40 10.16 4.85 -20.10
CA VAL A 40 9.30 4.06 -20.99
C VAL A 40 8.36 3.17 -20.20
N ARG A 41 8.85 2.55 -19.11
CA ARG A 41 8.04 1.68 -18.28
C ARG A 41 6.96 2.47 -17.53
N SER A 42 7.29 3.63 -17.00
CA SER A 42 6.33 4.48 -16.28
C SER A 42 5.22 5.02 -17.21
N ARG A 43 5.54 5.39 -18.46
CA ARG A 43 4.57 5.88 -19.44
C ARG A 43 3.47 4.85 -19.75
N LYS A 44 3.84 3.57 -19.92
CA LYS A 44 2.87 2.49 -20.19
C LYS A 44 1.87 2.32 -19.03
N PHE A 45 2.35 2.30 -17.79
CA PHE A 45 1.49 2.18 -16.62
C PHE A 45 0.60 3.41 -16.39
N VAL A 46 1.11 4.61 -16.66
CA VAL A 46 0.30 5.83 -16.61
C VAL A 46 -0.81 5.79 -17.66
N PHE A 47 -0.52 5.31 -18.87
CA PHE A 47 -1.53 5.12 -19.91
C PHE A 47 -2.61 4.13 -19.49
N ILE A 48 -2.22 2.97 -18.94
CA ILE A 48 -3.16 1.96 -18.43
C ILE A 48 -4.06 2.55 -17.34
N SER A 49 -3.49 3.32 -16.40
CA SER A 49 -4.27 3.97 -15.35
C SER A 49 -5.28 4.99 -15.89
N ARG A 50 -4.93 5.76 -16.92
CA ARG A 50 -5.85 6.70 -17.59
C ARG A 50 -6.93 5.97 -18.37
N LEU A 51 -6.55 4.90 -19.08
CA LEU A 51 -7.50 4.07 -19.82
C LEU A 51 -8.51 3.42 -18.88
N TYR A 52 -8.06 2.87 -17.75
CA TYR A 52 -8.95 2.33 -16.72
C TYR A 52 -9.93 3.38 -16.21
N LEU A 53 -9.45 4.58 -15.87
CA LEU A 53 -10.30 5.68 -15.39
C LEU A 53 -11.35 6.06 -16.43
N PHE A 54 -10.97 6.16 -17.70
CA PHE A 54 -11.92 6.42 -18.79
C PHE A 54 -12.99 5.34 -18.88
N LEU A 55 -12.58 4.07 -18.89
CA LEU A 55 -13.53 2.93 -18.94
C LEU A 55 -14.43 2.90 -17.70
N ALA A 56 -13.89 3.17 -16.52
CA ALA A 56 -14.66 3.23 -15.28
C ALA A 56 -15.74 4.32 -15.33
N VAL A 57 -15.39 5.53 -15.80
CA VAL A 57 -16.37 6.62 -15.97
C VAL A 57 -17.45 6.25 -16.99
N VAL A 58 -17.07 5.68 -18.13
CA VAL A 58 -18.04 5.23 -19.15
C VAL A 58 -18.97 4.15 -18.59
N THR A 59 -18.41 3.16 -17.87
CA THR A 59 -19.21 2.08 -17.25
C THR A 59 -20.19 2.65 -16.23
N GLU A 60 -19.74 3.59 -15.38
CA GLU A 60 -20.60 4.23 -14.38
C GLU A 60 -21.75 5.02 -15.02
N ILE A 61 -21.46 5.80 -16.06
CA ILE A 61 -22.49 6.52 -16.82
C ILE A 61 -23.52 5.55 -17.41
N LEU A 62 -23.07 4.42 -17.97
CA LEU A 62 -23.96 3.40 -18.51
C LEU A 62 -24.82 2.74 -17.41
N LEU A 63 -24.22 2.43 -16.25
CA LEU A 63 -24.95 1.88 -15.10
C LEU A 63 -26.04 2.83 -14.62
N VAL A 64 -25.71 4.12 -14.45
CA VAL A 64 -26.68 5.14 -14.06
C VAL A 64 -27.83 5.23 -15.07
N ASN A 65 -27.53 5.28 -16.37
CA ASN A 65 -28.55 5.33 -17.40
C ASN A 65 -29.44 4.09 -17.41
N ILE A 66 -28.87 2.88 -17.26
CA ILE A 66 -29.65 1.63 -17.18
C ILE A 66 -30.56 1.66 -15.95
N CYS A 67 -30.06 2.08 -14.80
CA CYS A 67 -30.86 2.17 -13.57
C CYS A 67 -32.01 3.17 -13.71
N LEU A 68 -31.78 4.32 -14.35
CA LEU A 68 -32.82 5.32 -14.60
C LEU A 68 -33.91 4.81 -15.56
N LEU A 69 -33.55 4.01 -16.56
CA LEU A 69 -34.47 3.49 -17.56
C LEU A 69 -35.24 2.25 -17.08
N SER A 70 -34.63 1.45 -16.20
CA SER A 70 -35.15 0.13 -15.80
C SER A 70 -35.78 0.10 -14.42
N GLU A 71 -35.92 1.26 -13.73
CA GLU A 71 -36.42 1.36 -12.35
C GLU A 71 -35.66 0.44 -11.36
N VAL A 72 -34.43 0.02 -11.70
CA VAL A 72 -33.59 -0.81 -10.86
C VAL A 72 -33.13 0.02 -9.66
N GLN A 73 -32.99 -0.64 -8.51
CA GLN A 73 -32.58 0.02 -7.27
C GLN A 73 -31.28 0.82 -7.46
N SER A 74 -31.27 2.05 -6.95
CA SER A 74 -30.10 2.97 -6.95
C SER A 74 -28.82 2.39 -6.35
N LEU A 75 -28.94 1.32 -5.57
CA LEU A 75 -27.83 0.59 -4.96
C LEU A 75 -26.83 0.04 -5.98
N VAL A 76 -27.29 -0.36 -7.17
CA VAL A 76 -26.43 -1.02 -8.16
C VAL A 76 -25.35 -0.08 -8.68
N TYR A 77 -25.69 1.16 -9.03
CA TYR A 77 -24.68 2.12 -9.50
C TYR A 77 -23.79 2.63 -8.36
N ILE A 78 -24.31 2.77 -7.13
CA ILE A 78 -23.49 3.17 -5.97
C ILE A 78 -22.42 2.11 -5.68
N ILE A 79 -22.79 0.84 -5.61
CA ILE A 79 -21.85 -0.26 -5.39
C ILE A 79 -20.89 -0.39 -6.58
N GLY A 80 -21.39 -0.27 -7.81
CA GLY A 80 -20.58 -0.26 -9.02
C GLY A 80 -19.50 0.82 -9.00
N GLY A 81 -19.89 2.05 -8.70
CA GLY A 81 -18.97 3.18 -8.56
C GLY A 81 -17.91 2.98 -7.48
N LEU A 82 -18.30 2.45 -6.32
CA LEU A 82 -17.37 2.12 -5.25
C LEU A 82 -16.33 1.06 -5.69
N VAL A 83 -16.75 0.00 -6.35
CA VAL A 83 -15.85 -1.05 -6.87
C VAL A 83 -14.90 -0.50 -7.92
N LEU A 84 -15.40 0.31 -8.86
CA LEU A 84 -14.57 0.94 -9.89
C LEU A 84 -13.57 1.92 -9.29
N LEU A 85 -13.98 2.71 -8.29
CA LEU A 85 -13.10 3.60 -7.54
C LEU A 85 -11.99 2.83 -6.83
N PHE A 86 -12.32 1.74 -6.14
CA PHE A 86 -11.33 0.88 -5.49
C PHE A 86 -10.33 0.31 -6.49
N GLY A 87 -10.81 -0.21 -7.62
CA GLY A 87 -9.94 -0.70 -8.71
C GLY A 87 -8.97 0.38 -9.21
N TYR A 88 -9.43 1.62 -9.37
CA TYR A 88 -8.57 2.75 -9.74
C TYR A 88 -7.48 3.02 -8.69
N ILE A 89 -7.86 3.03 -7.41
CA ILE A 89 -6.91 3.22 -6.30
C ILE A 89 -5.88 2.11 -6.28
N VAL A 90 -6.29 0.84 -6.46
CA VAL A 90 -5.37 -0.31 -6.54
C VAL A 90 -4.36 -0.12 -7.66
N ILE A 91 -4.81 0.21 -8.87
CA ILE A 91 -3.91 0.41 -10.02
C ILE A 91 -2.98 1.58 -9.75
N ARG A 92 -3.50 2.71 -9.28
CA ARG A 92 -2.73 3.92 -9.05
C ARG A 92 -1.69 3.76 -7.95
N TYR A 93 -2.07 3.15 -6.83
CA TYR A 93 -1.23 3.03 -5.64
C TYR A 93 -0.34 1.78 -5.66
N ALA A 94 -0.89 0.60 -6.01
CA ALA A 94 -0.12 -0.64 -6.02
C ALA A 94 0.91 -0.67 -7.14
N ILE A 95 0.54 -0.23 -8.35
CA ILE A 95 1.38 -0.34 -9.54
C ILE A 95 2.28 0.89 -9.71
N LEU A 96 1.72 2.10 -9.62
CA LEU A 96 2.44 3.35 -9.87
C LEU A 96 3.12 3.93 -8.62
N GLY A 97 2.68 3.56 -7.41
CA GLY A 97 3.25 4.05 -6.17
C GLY A 97 4.71 3.61 -5.98
N THR A 98 5.54 4.48 -5.43
CA THR A 98 6.96 4.22 -5.10
C THR A 98 7.15 3.62 -3.71
N SER A 99 6.06 3.47 -2.93
CA SER A 99 6.09 2.94 -1.56
C SER A 99 6.52 1.48 -1.52
N GLY A 100 7.11 1.06 -0.40
CA GLY A 100 7.48 -0.35 -0.18
C GLY A 100 6.25 -1.28 -0.14
N TYR A 101 6.45 -2.56 -0.45
CA TYR A 101 5.37 -3.56 -0.55
C TYR A 101 4.50 -3.63 0.71
N ILE A 102 5.09 -3.53 1.90
CA ILE A 102 4.37 -3.59 3.19
C ILE A 102 3.40 -2.41 3.32
N ALA A 103 3.91 -1.18 3.07
CA ALA A 103 3.07 0.02 3.15
C ALA A 103 1.91 -0.04 2.14
N LYS A 104 2.17 -0.55 0.94
CA LYS A 104 1.13 -0.75 -0.08
C LYS A 104 0.06 -1.72 0.40
N THR A 105 0.44 -2.87 0.94
CA THR A 105 -0.50 -3.89 1.42
C THR A 105 -1.36 -3.32 2.56
N VAL A 106 -0.75 -2.70 3.56
CA VAL A 106 -1.48 -2.11 4.69
C VAL A 106 -2.47 -1.04 4.24
N VAL A 107 -2.02 -0.08 3.43
CA VAL A 107 -2.89 1.00 2.94
C VAL A 107 -4.02 0.45 2.07
N LEU A 108 -3.75 -0.48 1.17
CA LEU A 108 -4.80 -1.09 0.33
C LEU A 108 -5.81 -1.89 1.16
N THR A 109 -5.37 -2.60 2.20
CA THR A 109 -6.29 -3.32 3.09
C THR A 109 -7.16 -2.34 3.88
N ILE A 110 -6.60 -1.24 4.40
CA ILE A 110 -7.38 -0.20 5.08
C ILE A 110 -8.43 0.40 4.13
N ILE A 111 -8.04 0.74 2.90
CA ILE A 111 -8.96 1.29 1.90
C ILE A 111 -10.03 0.25 1.54
N ALA A 112 -9.68 -1.04 1.40
CA ALA A 112 -10.65 -2.10 1.15
C ALA A 112 -11.67 -2.22 2.27
N VAL A 113 -11.24 -2.18 3.54
CA VAL A 113 -12.14 -2.19 4.71
C VAL A 113 -13.08 -0.99 4.69
N ILE A 114 -12.55 0.22 4.46
CA ILE A 114 -13.38 1.44 4.37
C ILE A 114 -14.42 1.32 3.26
N MET A 115 -14.03 0.79 2.09
CA MET A 115 -14.93 0.57 0.97
C MET A 115 -16.04 -0.43 1.29
N LEU A 116 -15.70 -1.54 1.98
CA LEU A 116 -16.69 -2.54 2.38
C LEU A 116 -17.65 -1.98 3.44
N VAL A 117 -17.17 -1.13 4.35
CA VAL A 117 -18.03 -0.39 5.27
C VAL A 117 -18.97 0.55 4.51
N ALA A 118 -18.47 1.27 3.50
CA ALA A 118 -19.30 2.15 2.67
C ALA A 118 -20.38 1.37 1.89
N VAL A 119 -20.05 0.17 1.42
CA VAL A 119 -21.03 -0.73 0.78
C VAL A 119 -22.11 -1.16 1.77
N ASP A 120 -21.73 -1.55 3.00
CA ASP A 120 -22.66 -1.95 4.06
C ASP A 120 -23.64 -0.81 4.40
N PHE A 121 -23.12 0.43 4.52
CA PHE A 121 -23.97 1.61 4.71
C PHE A 121 -24.93 1.85 3.54
N SER A 122 -24.48 1.63 2.30
CA SER A 122 -25.29 1.83 1.10
C SER A 122 -26.45 0.83 1.03
N VAL A 123 -26.26 -0.39 1.51
CA VAL A 123 -27.27 -1.48 1.49
C VAL A 123 -28.29 -1.36 2.64
N GLY A 124 -28.07 -0.45 3.61
CA GLY A 124 -28.97 -0.24 4.73
C GLY A 124 -28.41 -0.73 6.07
N TYR A 125 -27.10 -0.66 6.23
CA TYR A 125 -26.30 -0.97 7.43
C TYR A 125 -26.77 -2.20 8.22
N ASN A 126 -26.30 -3.34 7.82
CA ASN A 126 -26.50 -4.61 8.53
C ASN A 126 -25.38 -4.93 9.53
N GLY A 127 -24.32 -4.10 9.59
CA GLY A 127 -23.21 -4.24 10.52
C GLY A 127 -22.23 -5.37 10.20
N TRP A 128 -22.40 -6.08 9.08
CA TRP A 128 -21.52 -7.21 8.72
C TRP A 128 -20.08 -6.76 8.44
N SER A 129 -19.92 -5.55 7.90
CA SER A 129 -18.60 -5.01 7.58
C SER A 129 -17.77 -4.74 8.82
N VAL A 130 -18.39 -4.18 9.86
CA VAL A 130 -17.71 -3.83 11.11
C VAL A 130 -17.55 -5.06 12.00
N ASN A 131 -18.54 -5.98 12.00
CA ASN A 131 -18.49 -7.20 12.80
C ASN A 131 -17.48 -8.23 12.28
N TYR A 132 -17.40 -8.41 10.96
CA TYR A 132 -16.60 -9.48 10.37
C TYR A 132 -15.44 -8.98 9.54
N VAL A 133 -15.66 -7.99 8.64
CA VAL A 133 -14.63 -7.57 7.69
C VAL A 133 -13.50 -6.81 8.37
N PHE A 134 -13.82 -5.90 9.29
CA PHE A 134 -12.81 -5.11 9.98
C PHE A 134 -11.84 -5.98 10.80
N PRO A 135 -12.31 -6.86 11.73
CA PRO A 135 -11.39 -7.70 12.50
C PRO A 135 -10.72 -8.79 11.63
N SER A 136 -11.39 -9.34 10.61
CA SER A 136 -10.75 -10.29 9.69
C SER A 136 -9.67 -9.63 8.82
N GLY A 137 -9.83 -8.36 8.45
CA GLY A 137 -8.82 -7.56 7.77
C GLY A 137 -7.55 -7.41 8.62
N ILE A 138 -7.68 -7.22 9.94
CA ILE A 138 -6.56 -7.19 10.87
C ILE A 138 -5.82 -8.54 10.86
N LEU A 139 -6.55 -9.65 11.00
CA LEU A 139 -5.97 -11.00 10.96
C LEU A 139 -5.25 -11.29 9.65
N LEU A 140 -5.79 -10.83 8.54
CA LEU A 140 -5.18 -11.01 7.21
C LEU A 140 -3.85 -10.25 7.09
N ILE A 141 -3.79 -9.03 7.61
CA ILE A 141 -2.53 -8.26 7.64
C ILE A 141 -1.52 -8.93 8.56
N ASP A 142 -1.93 -9.37 9.75
CA ASP A 142 -1.06 -10.07 10.71
C ASP A 142 -0.48 -11.34 10.10
N ALA A 143 -1.30 -12.15 9.42
CA ALA A 143 -0.85 -13.32 8.68
C ALA A 143 0.14 -12.94 7.57
N GLY A 144 -0.14 -11.87 6.82
CA GLY A 144 0.77 -11.32 5.80
C GLY A 144 2.11 -10.89 6.38
N ILE A 145 2.12 -10.26 7.55
CA ILE A 145 3.35 -9.88 8.27
C ILE A 145 4.17 -11.13 8.63
N VAL A 146 3.53 -12.18 9.15
CA VAL A 146 4.22 -13.46 9.48
C VAL A 146 4.87 -14.03 8.23
N VAL A 147 4.15 -14.12 7.12
CA VAL A 147 4.70 -14.62 5.84
C VAL A 147 5.88 -13.76 5.37
N CYS A 148 5.74 -12.43 5.41
CA CYS A 148 6.82 -11.52 5.03
C CYS A 148 8.06 -11.67 5.94
N MET A 149 7.88 -11.89 7.24
CA MET A 149 8.97 -12.11 8.18
C MET A 149 9.68 -13.45 7.91
N LEU A 150 8.94 -14.49 7.54
CA LEU A 150 9.52 -15.80 7.17
C LEU A 150 10.34 -15.72 5.89
N ILE A 151 9.88 -14.95 4.90
CA ILE A 151 10.59 -14.73 3.63
C ILE A 151 11.82 -13.85 3.85
N ASN A 152 11.67 -12.73 4.56
CA ASN A 152 12.72 -11.73 4.73
C ASN A 152 13.28 -11.71 6.16
N ARG A 153 13.90 -12.82 6.57
CA ARG A 153 14.47 -12.99 7.91
C ARG A 153 15.56 -11.96 8.29
N LYS A 154 16.18 -11.29 7.30
CA LYS A 154 17.23 -10.30 7.57
C LYS A 154 16.67 -8.96 8.03
N ASN A 155 15.51 -8.55 7.54
CA ASN A 155 14.91 -7.23 7.75
C ASN A 155 13.58 -7.26 8.52
N TRP A 156 13.35 -8.30 9.34
CA TRP A 156 12.12 -8.47 10.11
C TRP A 156 11.80 -7.27 11.04
N GLN A 157 12.82 -6.50 11.43
CA GLN A 157 12.70 -5.32 12.29
C GLN A 157 11.81 -4.23 11.65
N SER A 158 11.77 -4.14 10.33
CA SER A 158 10.97 -3.16 9.61
C SER A 158 9.46 -3.34 9.81
N TYR A 159 9.03 -4.54 10.23
CA TYR A 159 7.63 -4.88 10.44
C TYR A 159 7.11 -4.47 11.83
N LEU A 160 7.99 -4.15 12.80
CA LEU A 160 7.60 -3.80 14.18
C LEU A 160 6.60 -2.65 14.23
N MET A 161 6.80 -1.59 13.42
CA MET A 161 5.88 -0.46 13.40
C MET A 161 4.49 -0.83 12.92
N VAL A 162 4.41 -1.70 11.92
CA VAL A 162 3.13 -2.19 11.39
C VAL A 162 2.44 -3.05 12.44
N GLN A 163 3.17 -3.90 13.19
CA GLN A 163 2.61 -4.71 14.27
C GLN A 163 2.04 -3.85 15.39
N ILE A 164 2.76 -2.79 15.83
CA ILE A 164 2.25 -1.85 16.82
C ILE A 164 0.95 -1.20 16.32
N PHE A 165 0.93 -0.78 15.05
CA PHE A 165 -0.26 -0.21 14.44
C PHE A 165 -1.43 -1.22 14.41
N MET A 166 -1.17 -2.51 14.10
CA MET A 166 -2.21 -3.55 14.10
C MET A 166 -2.76 -3.82 15.50
N VAL A 167 -1.92 -3.80 16.55
CA VAL A 167 -2.38 -3.88 17.96
C VAL A 167 -3.28 -2.69 18.30
N LEU A 168 -2.95 -1.47 17.86
CA LEU A 168 -3.81 -0.31 18.07
C LEU A 168 -5.15 -0.45 17.32
N CYS A 169 -5.13 -0.91 16.07
CA CYS A 169 -6.36 -1.17 15.31
C CYS A 169 -7.23 -2.26 15.97
N SER A 170 -6.64 -3.32 16.49
CA SER A 170 -7.37 -4.39 17.18
C SER A 170 -7.94 -3.92 18.54
N ALA A 171 -7.23 -3.02 19.22
CA ALA A 171 -7.76 -2.37 20.42
C ALA A 171 -8.99 -1.50 20.10
N VAL A 172 -8.98 -0.76 18.98
CA VAL A 172 -10.15 -0.02 18.50
C VAL A 172 -11.33 -0.97 18.23
N ALA A 173 -11.10 -2.15 17.64
CA ALA A 173 -12.15 -3.15 17.44
C ALA A 173 -12.81 -3.57 18.77
N ILE A 174 -12.01 -3.74 19.84
CA ILE A 174 -12.56 -4.05 21.17
C ILE A 174 -13.33 -2.87 21.76
N ILE A 175 -12.85 -1.64 21.58
CA ILE A 175 -13.60 -0.44 22.02
C ILE A 175 -14.96 -0.38 21.31
N LEU A 176 -15.01 -0.66 20.01
CA LEU A 176 -16.27 -0.73 19.26
C LEU A 176 -17.21 -1.84 19.76
N CYS A 177 -16.65 -2.97 20.25
CA CYS A 177 -17.45 -4.00 20.95
C CYS A 177 -18.04 -3.48 22.26
N LEU A 178 -17.25 -2.75 23.06
CA LEU A 178 -17.73 -2.19 24.34
C LEU A 178 -18.83 -1.14 24.14
N VAL A 179 -18.77 -0.38 23.07
CA VAL A 179 -19.81 0.60 22.69
C VAL A 179 -21.01 -0.05 22.00
N GLN A 180 -21.04 -1.39 21.88
CA GLN A 180 -22.13 -2.16 21.26
C GLN A 180 -22.33 -1.89 19.74
N ILE A 181 -21.34 -1.32 19.07
CA ILE A 181 -21.35 -1.15 17.60
C ILE A 181 -21.06 -2.49 16.94
N ILE A 182 -20.11 -3.26 17.50
CA ILE A 182 -19.80 -4.64 17.13
C ILE A 182 -20.59 -5.55 18.06
N THR A 183 -21.52 -6.31 17.51
CA THR A 183 -22.36 -7.24 18.27
C THR A 183 -21.68 -8.60 18.46
N ASP A 184 -20.87 -9.03 17.50
CA ASP A 184 -20.13 -10.31 17.56
C ASP A 184 -18.66 -10.06 17.93
N SER A 185 -18.34 -10.22 19.21
CA SER A 185 -17.01 -9.93 19.75
C SER A 185 -15.95 -11.00 19.47
N MET A 186 -16.36 -12.19 19.03
CA MET A 186 -15.47 -13.37 18.97
C MET A 186 -14.25 -13.12 18.06
N ILE A 187 -14.47 -12.65 16.84
CA ILE A 187 -13.40 -12.41 15.86
C ILE A 187 -12.52 -11.23 16.31
N SER A 188 -13.11 -10.19 16.90
CA SER A 188 -12.36 -9.04 17.40
C SER A 188 -11.41 -9.42 18.55
N VAL A 189 -11.83 -10.30 19.46
CA VAL A 189 -10.98 -10.81 20.54
C VAL A 189 -9.85 -11.69 19.97
N ILE A 190 -10.15 -12.54 18.99
CA ILE A 190 -9.14 -13.35 18.31
C ILE A 190 -8.11 -12.44 17.61
N ALA A 191 -8.55 -11.38 16.93
CA ALA A 191 -7.68 -10.43 16.26
C ALA A 191 -6.75 -9.71 17.24
N LEU A 192 -7.28 -9.22 18.38
CA LEU A 192 -6.46 -8.60 19.41
C LEU A 192 -5.40 -9.56 19.96
N ASN A 193 -5.80 -10.79 20.32
CA ASN A 193 -4.88 -11.78 20.84
C ASN A 193 -3.78 -12.13 19.82
N ALA A 194 -4.15 -12.34 18.56
CA ALA A 194 -3.20 -12.63 17.49
C ALA A 194 -2.18 -11.50 17.30
N SER A 195 -2.62 -10.24 17.20
CA SER A 195 -1.75 -9.07 17.05
C SER A 195 -0.81 -8.90 18.24
N VAL A 196 -1.31 -9.08 19.48
CA VAL A 196 -0.49 -8.97 20.70
C VAL A 196 0.53 -10.10 20.77
N ILE A 197 0.14 -11.36 20.50
CA ILE A 197 1.04 -12.50 20.50
C ILE A 197 2.13 -12.33 19.44
N LEU A 198 1.77 -11.84 18.25
CA LEU A 198 2.72 -11.57 17.18
C LEU A 198 3.74 -10.51 17.61
N LEU A 199 3.29 -9.39 18.19
CA LEU A 199 4.17 -8.33 18.67
C LEU A 199 5.09 -8.82 19.79
N LEU A 200 4.55 -9.51 20.82
CA LEU A 200 5.33 -10.07 21.91
C LEU A 200 6.35 -11.10 21.40
N GLY A 201 5.93 -12.00 20.50
CA GLY A 201 6.82 -12.97 19.88
C GLY A 201 7.99 -12.30 19.17
N THR A 202 7.74 -11.24 18.41
CA THR A 202 8.80 -10.51 17.71
C THR A 202 9.72 -9.74 18.67
N LEU A 203 9.20 -9.18 19.76
CA LEU A 203 10.01 -8.50 20.78
C LEU A 203 10.89 -9.47 21.56
N ILE A 204 10.36 -10.65 21.93
CA ILE A 204 11.10 -11.66 22.70
C ILE A 204 12.20 -12.29 21.84
N ILE A 205 11.84 -12.76 20.63
CA ILE A 205 12.79 -13.40 19.71
C ILE A 205 13.81 -12.40 19.17
N GLY A 206 13.37 -11.16 18.92
CA GLY A 206 14.21 -10.08 18.39
C GLY A 206 15.20 -9.47 19.37
N GLY A 207 14.96 -9.57 20.65
CA GLY A 207 15.86 -9.17 21.73
C GLY A 207 16.48 -7.76 21.56
N ARG A 208 17.81 -7.69 21.49
CA ARG A 208 18.55 -6.41 21.35
C ARG A 208 18.20 -5.65 20.07
N ARG A 209 18.00 -6.35 18.95
CA ARG A 209 17.74 -5.72 17.65
C ARG A 209 16.38 -5.02 17.63
N ALA A 210 15.36 -5.64 18.22
CA ALA A 210 14.03 -5.04 18.36
C ALA A 210 14.08 -3.74 19.19
N ARG A 211 14.80 -3.77 20.34
CA ARG A 211 14.95 -2.60 21.21
C ARG A 211 15.69 -1.44 20.54
N VAL A 212 16.74 -1.73 19.78
CA VAL A 212 17.51 -0.71 19.05
C VAL A 212 16.63 -0.05 17.98
N GLU A 213 15.83 -0.83 17.23
CA GLU A 213 14.93 -0.27 16.22
C GLU A 213 13.83 0.60 16.86
N LEU A 214 13.25 0.16 17.98
CA LEU A 214 12.27 0.96 18.72
C LEU A 214 12.88 2.27 19.21
N LYS A 215 14.09 2.22 19.83
CA LYS A 215 14.80 3.43 20.25
C LYS A 215 15.08 4.39 19.09
N ARG A 216 15.52 3.85 17.95
CA ARG A 216 15.80 4.62 16.75
C ARG A 216 14.56 5.33 16.21
N ARG A 217 13.41 4.68 16.26
CA ARG A 217 12.15 5.21 15.72
C ARG A 217 11.47 6.21 16.65
N PHE A 218 11.55 5.96 17.97
CA PHE A 218 10.93 6.84 18.96
C PHE A 218 11.88 7.89 19.52
N HIS A 219 13.14 7.95 19.03
CA HIS A 219 14.17 8.90 19.48
C HIS A 219 14.42 8.87 21.00
N ILE A 220 14.31 7.69 21.66
CA ILE A 220 14.51 7.46 23.09
C ILE A 220 15.88 6.81 23.36
#